data_3fb3e1ad9dd40a50b084ec56414d370f
#
_entry.id   3fb3e1ad9dd40a50b084ec56414d370f
#
_cell.length_a   1.000
_cell.length_b   1.000
_cell.length_c   1.000
_cell.angle_alpha   90.00
_cell.angle_beta   90.00
_cell.angle_gamma   90.00
#
_symmetry.space_group_name_H-M   'P 1'
#
loop_
_entity.id
_entity.type
_entity.pdbx_description
1 polymer ?
#
loop_
_entity_poly.entity_id
_entity_poly.type
_entity_poly.pdbx_seq_one_letter_code
_entity_poly.pdbx_strand_id
1 'polypeptide(L)'
;MPKDAFQHVTTWVFDLDNTLYPPSVRLFDQIEVRMTAWVMDALSVDAATADHLRKHYWATYGTTLAGLMREHDVDPGPYLTDVHDISFDALEPDLELASAINALPGRRIVYTNGTEPYARQVIAARGLDGLFDAVYGVEHAGFRPKPEREAFEAIISQDGFHPERAAMFEDDARNLAAPHEMGMATVHVAPEQEPADHIHHHTDDLAGFLARLV
;
A
#
# COMPACT_ATOMS: atom_id res chain seq x y z
N MET A 1 13.14 -19.94 -12.63
CA MET A 1 13.51 -19.29 -11.34
C MET A 1 12.79 -17.95 -11.26
N PRO A 2 12.53 -17.34 -10.09
CA PRO A 2 11.84 -16.04 -10.02
C PRO A 2 12.46 -15.01 -10.96
N LYS A 3 13.78 -14.92 -11.02
CA LYS A 3 14.53 -14.00 -11.88
C LYS A 3 14.08 -14.00 -13.34
N ASP A 4 13.79 -15.16 -13.92
CA ASP A 4 13.40 -15.25 -15.33
C ASP A 4 12.03 -14.60 -15.59
N ALA A 5 11.11 -14.70 -14.62
CA ALA A 5 9.78 -14.11 -14.70
C ALA A 5 9.80 -12.57 -14.65
N PHE A 6 10.85 -11.96 -14.11
CA PHE A 6 10.95 -10.51 -13.92
C PHE A 6 11.95 -9.82 -14.86
N GLN A 7 12.55 -10.55 -15.83
CA GLN A 7 13.53 -9.96 -16.75
C GLN A 7 13.00 -8.79 -17.59
N HIS A 8 11.69 -8.75 -17.83
CA HIS A 8 11.03 -7.69 -18.59
C HIS A 8 10.69 -6.46 -17.71
N VAL A 9 10.78 -6.56 -16.38
CA VAL A 9 10.36 -5.54 -15.43
C VAL A 9 11.39 -4.41 -15.40
N THR A 10 10.89 -3.20 -15.56
CA THR A 10 11.68 -1.96 -15.50
C THR A 10 11.14 -0.98 -14.46
N THR A 11 9.96 -1.26 -13.89
CA THR A 11 9.36 -0.46 -12.82
C THR A 11 8.85 -1.38 -11.71
N TRP A 12 9.28 -1.10 -10.49
CA TRP A 12 8.96 -1.83 -9.27
C TRP A 12 8.05 -0.96 -8.43
N VAL A 13 6.81 -1.39 -8.26
CA VAL A 13 5.77 -0.67 -7.51
C VAL A 13 5.57 -1.39 -6.18
N PHE A 14 5.76 -0.70 -5.09
CA PHE A 14 5.59 -1.24 -3.75
C PHE A 14 4.40 -0.57 -3.06
N ASP A 15 3.51 -1.36 -2.49
CA ASP A 15 2.67 -0.87 -1.42
C ASP A 15 3.52 -0.54 -0.18
N LEU A 16 2.93 0.12 0.80
CA LEU A 16 3.61 0.60 1.99
C LEU A 16 3.30 -0.26 3.22
N ASP A 17 2.03 -0.21 3.65
CA ASP A 17 1.59 -0.76 4.93
C ASP A 17 1.59 -2.29 4.90
N ASN A 18 2.23 -2.91 5.89
CA ASN A 18 2.45 -4.36 5.94
C ASN A 18 3.24 -4.97 4.76
N THR A 19 3.70 -4.14 3.82
CA THR A 19 4.56 -4.54 2.69
C THR A 19 6.01 -4.12 2.93
N LEU A 20 6.29 -2.83 3.16
CA LEU A 20 7.66 -2.33 3.47
C LEU A 20 8.05 -2.49 4.94
N TYR A 21 7.14 -2.93 5.76
CA TYR A 21 7.35 -3.41 7.13
C TYR A 21 6.38 -4.55 7.41
N PRO A 22 6.75 -5.53 8.26
CA PRO A 22 5.90 -6.69 8.51
C PRO A 22 4.69 -6.33 9.41
N PRO A 23 3.55 -7.03 9.28
CA PRO A 23 2.37 -6.82 10.12
C PRO A 23 2.65 -6.98 11.62
N SER A 24 3.67 -7.75 11.99
CA SER A 24 4.09 -7.97 13.39
C SER A 24 4.51 -6.70 14.11
N VAL A 25 4.89 -5.64 13.39
CA VAL A 25 5.18 -4.31 13.96
C VAL A 25 3.92 -3.64 14.51
N ARG A 26 2.72 -4.02 14.02
CA ARG A 26 1.43 -3.51 14.45
C ARG A 26 1.29 -1.99 14.32
N LEU A 27 1.98 -1.39 13.36
CA LEU A 27 1.89 0.06 13.12
C LEU A 27 0.46 0.46 12.74
N PHE A 28 -0.18 -0.32 11.88
CA PHE A 28 -1.53 -0.08 11.39
C PHE A 28 -2.60 -0.11 12.49
N ASP A 29 -2.36 -0.84 13.59
CA ASP A 29 -3.26 -0.84 14.75
C ASP A 29 -3.49 0.58 15.32
N GLN A 30 -2.46 1.45 15.31
CA GLN A 30 -2.59 2.83 15.76
C GLN A 30 -3.54 3.62 14.84
N ILE A 31 -3.41 3.42 13.52
CA ILE A 31 -4.30 4.02 12.51
C ILE A 31 -5.74 3.56 12.73
N GLU A 32 -5.96 2.26 12.96
CA GLU A 32 -7.30 1.71 13.22
C GLU A 32 -7.98 2.33 14.45
N VAL A 33 -7.22 2.54 15.53
CA VAL A 33 -7.72 3.20 16.73
C VAL A 33 -8.17 4.63 16.42
N ARG A 34 -7.35 5.38 15.66
CA ARG A 34 -7.69 6.77 15.28
C ARG A 34 -8.85 6.81 14.29
N MET A 35 -8.89 5.92 13.31
CA MET A 35 -10.03 5.77 12.41
C MET A 35 -11.34 5.56 13.18
N THR A 36 -11.33 4.66 14.18
CA THR A 36 -12.52 4.39 14.99
C THR A 36 -12.94 5.64 15.77
N ALA A 37 -12.01 6.31 16.44
CA ALA A 37 -12.27 7.56 17.18
C ALA A 37 -12.83 8.64 16.26
N TRP A 38 -12.24 8.82 15.08
CA TRP A 38 -12.68 9.79 14.09
C TRP A 38 -14.12 9.52 13.60
N VAL A 39 -14.44 8.24 13.30
CA VAL A 39 -15.80 7.85 12.87
C VAL A 39 -16.82 8.08 13.99
N MET A 40 -16.46 7.77 15.24
CA MET A 40 -17.32 8.03 16.40
C MET A 40 -17.68 9.51 16.52
N ASP A 41 -16.69 10.38 16.39
CA ASP A 41 -16.87 11.83 16.52
C ASP A 41 -17.66 12.41 15.34
N ALA A 42 -17.22 12.12 14.13
CA ALA A 42 -17.82 12.66 12.90
C ALA A 42 -19.28 12.23 12.69
N LEU A 43 -19.61 10.99 13.03
CA LEU A 43 -20.95 10.44 12.83
C LEU A 43 -21.80 10.40 14.10
N SER A 44 -21.25 10.81 15.25
CA SER A 44 -21.90 10.77 16.56
C SER A 44 -22.44 9.35 16.91
N VAL A 45 -21.61 8.33 16.68
CA VAL A 45 -21.93 6.91 16.91
C VAL A 45 -21.06 6.33 18.03
N ASP A 46 -21.47 5.18 18.60
CA ASP A 46 -20.64 4.46 19.55
C ASP A 46 -19.50 3.67 18.88
N ALA A 47 -18.55 3.19 19.69
CA ALA A 47 -17.36 2.50 19.19
C ALA A 47 -17.71 1.20 18.42
N ALA A 48 -18.74 0.46 18.84
CA ALA A 48 -19.14 -0.77 18.15
C ALA A 48 -19.72 -0.48 16.76
N THR A 49 -20.52 0.56 16.65
CA THR A 49 -21.06 1.05 15.37
C THR A 49 -19.94 1.59 14.47
N ALA A 50 -19.01 2.36 15.02
CA ALA A 50 -17.86 2.88 14.28
C ALA A 50 -16.97 1.76 13.72
N ASP A 51 -16.65 0.74 14.52
CA ASP A 51 -15.89 -0.42 14.07
C ASP A 51 -16.62 -1.21 12.98
N HIS A 52 -17.94 -1.39 13.13
CA HIS A 52 -18.77 -2.02 12.10
C HIS A 52 -18.74 -1.23 10.78
N LEU A 53 -18.92 0.09 10.84
CA LEU A 53 -18.90 0.96 9.66
C LEU A 53 -17.52 0.92 8.96
N ARG A 54 -16.42 0.98 9.72
CA ARG A 54 -15.07 0.86 9.15
C ARG A 54 -14.90 -0.41 8.35
N LYS A 55 -15.25 -1.55 8.93
CA LYS A 55 -15.16 -2.87 8.29
C LYS A 55 -16.08 -2.97 7.07
N HIS A 56 -17.29 -2.45 7.19
CA HIS A 56 -18.24 -2.42 6.08
C HIS A 56 -17.71 -1.58 4.92
N TYR A 57 -17.20 -0.38 5.19
CA TYR A 57 -16.68 0.50 4.14
C TYR A 57 -15.42 -0.06 3.49
N TRP A 58 -14.51 -0.63 4.27
CA TRP A 58 -13.35 -1.32 3.74
C TRP A 58 -13.74 -2.48 2.80
N ALA A 59 -14.70 -3.29 3.18
CA ALA A 59 -15.17 -4.41 2.38
C ALA A 59 -15.92 -3.96 1.11
N THR A 60 -16.69 -2.86 1.18
CA THR A 60 -17.57 -2.40 0.11
C THR A 60 -16.89 -1.43 -0.85
N TYR A 61 -16.03 -0.55 -0.34
CA TYR A 61 -15.45 0.59 -1.08
C TYR A 61 -13.92 0.58 -1.11
N GLY A 62 -13.27 -0.46 -0.58
CA GLY A 62 -11.81 -0.59 -0.54
C GLY A 62 -11.15 0.05 0.66
N THR A 63 -11.63 1.17 1.16
CA THR A 63 -11.15 1.84 2.38
C THR A 63 -12.29 2.44 3.20
N THR A 64 -12.04 2.66 4.51
CA THR A 64 -12.95 3.40 5.37
C THR A 64 -13.23 4.81 4.82
N LEU A 65 -12.19 5.51 4.37
CA LEU A 65 -12.30 6.86 3.81
C LEU A 65 -13.24 6.91 2.60
N ALA A 66 -13.12 5.96 1.67
CA ALA A 66 -13.96 5.94 0.48
C ALA A 66 -15.45 5.79 0.85
N GLY A 67 -15.76 4.99 1.86
CA GLY A 67 -17.12 4.89 2.39
C GLY A 67 -17.59 6.18 3.05
N LEU A 68 -16.76 6.80 3.89
CA LEU A 68 -17.09 8.07 4.54
C LEU A 68 -17.34 9.20 3.52
N MET A 69 -16.56 9.27 2.47
CA MET A 69 -16.74 10.24 1.40
C MET A 69 -18.05 9.99 0.63
N ARG A 70 -18.36 8.73 0.30
CA ARG A 70 -19.55 8.36 -0.50
C ARG A 70 -20.86 8.47 0.27
N GLU A 71 -20.85 8.05 1.54
CA GLU A 71 -22.09 7.93 2.33
C GLU A 71 -22.36 9.19 3.19
N HIS A 72 -21.31 9.97 3.52
CA HIS A 72 -21.39 11.05 4.49
C HIS A 72 -20.78 12.37 4.00
N ASP A 73 -20.33 12.44 2.74
CA ASP A 73 -19.70 13.63 2.14
C ASP A 73 -18.54 14.22 2.96
N VAL A 74 -17.74 13.30 3.56
CA VAL A 74 -16.60 13.67 4.42
C VAL A 74 -15.47 14.25 3.57
N ASP A 75 -14.89 15.37 4.03
CA ASP A 75 -13.64 15.90 3.48
C ASP A 75 -12.46 14.97 3.85
N PRO A 76 -11.73 14.42 2.85
CA PRO A 76 -10.62 13.51 3.10
C PRO A 76 -9.45 14.15 3.84
N GLY A 77 -9.21 15.45 3.68
CA GLY A 77 -8.04 16.14 4.24
C GLY A 77 -7.93 16.03 5.76
N PRO A 78 -8.93 16.50 6.53
CA PRO A 78 -8.93 16.40 8.00
C PRO A 78 -8.84 14.94 8.49
N TYR A 79 -9.56 14.01 7.84
CA TYR A 79 -9.52 12.60 8.17
C TYR A 79 -8.10 12.03 8.03
N LEU A 80 -7.48 12.20 6.87
CA LEU A 80 -6.15 11.67 6.59
C LEU A 80 -5.07 12.29 7.48
N THR A 81 -5.20 13.56 7.81
CA THR A 81 -4.30 14.24 8.76
C THR A 81 -4.40 13.62 10.15
N ASP A 82 -5.61 13.38 10.63
CA ASP A 82 -5.83 12.83 11.97
C ASP A 82 -5.35 11.38 12.07
N VAL A 83 -5.78 10.50 11.15
CA VAL A 83 -5.49 9.06 11.24
C VAL A 83 -4.01 8.72 11.07
N HIS A 84 -3.23 9.58 10.40
CA HIS A 84 -1.78 9.41 10.21
C HIS A 84 -0.93 10.11 11.28
N ASP A 85 -1.53 10.79 12.28
CA ASP A 85 -0.81 11.37 13.43
C ASP A 85 -0.52 10.27 14.47
N ILE A 86 0.43 9.40 14.16
CA ILE A 86 0.82 8.22 14.94
C ILE A 86 2.31 8.23 15.28
N SER A 87 2.74 7.38 16.24
CA SER A 87 4.17 7.15 16.52
C SER A 87 4.75 6.13 15.55
N PHE A 88 5.97 6.42 15.07
CA PHE A 88 6.78 5.52 14.25
C PHE A 88 7.88 4.80 15.06
N ASP A 89 7.90 4.94 16.39
CA ASP A 89 8.95 4.38 17.26
C ASP A 89 9.07 2.85 17.21
N ALA A 90 8.02 2.17 16.76
CA ALA A 90 8.03 0.72 16.57
C ALA A 90 8.73 0.27 15.26
N LEU A 91 8.99 1.19 14.35
CA LEU A 91 9.69 0.90 13.10
C LEU A 91 11.21 0.98 13.32
N GLU A 92 11.90 -0.06 12.90
CA GLU A 92 13.37 -0.10 12.89
C GLU A 92 13.89 -0.10 11.45
N PRO A 93 15.06 0.51 11.19
CA PRO A 93 15.72 0.42 9.90
C PRO A 93 15.96 -1.02 9.45
N ASP A 94 15.68 -1.32 8.19
CA ASP A 94 15.89 -2.64 7.59
C ASP A 94 16.95 -2.56 6.48
N LEU A 95 18.18 -2.84 6.84
CA LEU A 95 19.32 -2.75 5.93
C LEU A 95 19.32 -3.84 4.85
N GLU A 96 18.71 -5.00 5.12
CA GLU A 96 18.61 -6.08 4.14
C GLU A 96 17.59 -5.70 3.06
N LEU A 97 16.42 -5.21 3.46
CA LEU A 97 15.42 -4.71 2.54
C LEU A 97 15.94 -3.51 1.75
N ALA A 98 16.61 -2.56 2.41
CA ALA A 98 17.23 -1.41 1.76
C ALA A 98 18.23 -1.82 0.68
N SER A 99 19.11 -2.79 1.00
CA SER A 99 20.08 -3.32 0.05
C SER A 99 19.41 -4.02 -1.14
N ALA A 100 18.38 -4.84 -0.87
CA ALA A 100 17.65 -5.57 -1.90
C ALA A 100 16.90 -4.62 -2.85
N ILE A 101 16.20 -3.61 -2.32
CA ILE A 101 15.52 -2.59 -3.12
C ILE A 101 16.54 -1.79 -3.97
N ASN A 102 17.66 -1.38 -3.36
CA ASN A 102 18.67 -0.62 -4.07
C ASN A 102 19.35 -1.39 -5.22
N ALA A 103 19.40 -2.71 -5.15
CA ALA A 103 19.97 -3.57 -6.17
C ALA A 103 19.05 -3.75 -7.40
N LEU A 104 17.75 -3.45 -7.28
CA LEU A 104 16.79 -3.61 -8.39
C LEU A 104 17.12 -2.64 -9.53
N PRO A 105 17.18 -3.11 -10.78
CA PRO A 105 17.39 -2.26 -11.94
C PRO A 105 16.13 -1.46 -12.28
N GLY A 106 16.31 -0.25 -12.78
CA GLY A 106 15.21 0.58 -13.27
C GLY A 106 14.54 1.41 -12.19
N ARG A 107 13.26 1.73 -12.37
CA ARG A 107 12.49 2.66 -11.55
C ARG A 107 11.82 1.97 -10.38
N ARG A 108 11.85 2.59 -9.21
CA ARG A 108 11.26 2.09 -7.97
C ARG A 108 10.32 3.14 -7.41
N ILE A 109 9.06 2.79 -7.19
CA ILE A 109 8.06 3.71 -6.68
C ILE A 109 7.27 3.07 -5.54
N VAL A 110 6.75 3.89 -4.64
CA VAL A 110 5.77 3.48 -3.64
C VAL A 110 4.40 3.99 -4.08
N TYR A 111 3.36 3.15 -3.95
CA TYR A 111 1.98 3.53 -4.13
C TYR A 111 1.10 2.94 -3.01
N THR A 112 0.52 3.80 -2.19
CA THR A 112 -0.24 3.46 -0.99
C THR A 112 -1.64 4.08 -0.96
N ASN A 113 -2.56 3.47 -0.21
CA ASN A 113 -3.84 4.07 0.19
C ASN A 113 -3.70 5.09 1.33
N GLY A 114 -2.51 5.20 1.94
CA GLY A 114 -2.15 6.31 2.82
C GLY A 114 -1.79 7.58 2.04
N THR A 115 -1.41 8.65 2.74
CA THR A 115 -0.92 9.88 2.11
C THR A 115 0.57 9.81 1.81
N GLU A 116 1.05 10.61 0.83
CA GLU A 116 2.48 10.75 0.56
C GLU A 116 3.28 11.21 1.81
N PRO A 117 2.86 12.24 2.58
CA PRO A 117 3.57 12.63 3.79
C PRO A 117 3.70 11.53 4.84
N TYR A 118 2.65 10.72 5.03
CA TYR A 118 2.68 9.55 5.90
C TYR A 118 3.67 8.50 5.36
N ALA A 119 3.57 8.17 4.08
CA ALA A 119 4.45 7.20 3.44
C ALA A 119 5.92 7.57 3.59
N ARG A 120 6.28 8.85 3.43
CA ARG A 120 7.65 9.32 3.61
C ARG A 120 8.16 9.15 5.03
N GLN A 121 7.31 9.32 6.06
CA GLN A 121 7.69 9.07 7.45
C GLN A 121 7.97 7.58 7.70
N VAL A 122 7.14 6.68 7.17
CA VAL A 122 7.36 5.23 7.23
C VAL A 122 8.68 4.85 6.52
N ILE A 123 8.90 5.35 5.30
CA ILE A 123 10.11 5.12 4.50
C ILE A 123 11.34 5.55 5.29
N ALA A 124 11.32 6.76 5.90
CA ALA A 124 12.41 7.28 6.71
C ALA A 124 12.67 6.41 7.95
N ALA A 125 11.62 6.05 8.68
CA ALA A 125 11.74 5.21 9.88
C ALA A 125 12.29 3.81 9.56
N ARG A 126 12.00 3.28 8.36
CA ARG A 126 12.53 2.00 7.86
C ARG A 126 13.96 2.09 7.29
N GLY A 127 14.56 3.29 7.23
CA GLY A 127 15.90 3.49 6.64
C GLY A 127 15.92 3.30 5.12
N LEU A 128 14.79 3.54 4.44
CA LEU A 128 14.63 3.37 3.00
C LEU A 128 14.69 4.71 2.23
N ASP A 129 15.14 5.80 2.89
CA ASP A 129 15.24 7.11 2.27
C ASP A 129 16.12 7.10 1.01
N GLY A 130 15.67 7.81 -0.02
CA GLY A 130 16.41 7.96 -1.27
C GLY A 130 16.41 6.71 -2.17
N LEU A 131 15.71 5.63 -1.79
CA LEU A 131 15.64 4.41 -2.60
C LEU A 131 14.52 4.44 -3.64
N PHE A 132 13.54 5.30 -3.48
CA PHE A 132 12.37 5.39 -4.37
C PHE A 132 12.43 6.65 -5.22
N ASP A 133 12.17 6.49 -6.52
CA ASP A 133 12.14 7.58 -7.51
C ASP A 133 10.87 8.43 -7.38
N ALA A 134 9.78 7.84 -6.87
CA ALA A 134 8.53 8.55 -6.56
C ALA A 134 7.77 7.84 -5.43
N VAL A 135 6.93 8.61 -4.73
CA VAL A 135 6.00 8.14 -3.71
C VAL A 135 4.63 8.71 -4.02
N TYR A 136 3.65 7.84 -4.18
CA TYR A 136 2.26 8.20 -4.48
C TYR A 136 1.35 7.77 -3.36
N GLY A 137 0.64 8.73 -2.77
CA GLY A 137 -0.45 8.48 -1.83
C GLY A 137 -1.82 8.52 -2.52
N VAL A 138 -2.87 8.25 -1.77
CA VAL A 138 -4.26 8.23 -2.24
C VAL A 138 -4.70 9.56 -2.87
N GLU A 139 -4.13 10.69 -2.44
CA GLU A 139 -4.39 12.02 -3.00
C GLU A 139 -3.99 12.15 -4.47
N HIS A 140 -2.95 11.43 -4.90
CA HIS A 140 -2.49 11.41 -6.29
C HIS A 140 -3.47 10.67 -7.22
N ALA A 141 -4.30 9.77 -6.66
CA ALA A 141 -5.39 9.11 -7.36
C ALA A 141 -6.74 9.83 -7.22
N GLY A 142 -6.74 11.09 -6.74
CA GLY A 142 -7.97 11.85 -6.48
C GLY A 142 -8.83 11.22 -5.38
N PHE A 143 -8.19 10.64 -4.37
CA PHE A 143 -8.77 9.92 -3.23
C PHE A 143 -9.56 8.66 -3.60
N ARG A 144 -9.32 8.12 -4.80
CA ARG A 144 -9.78 6.79 -5.18
C ARG A 144 -8.81 5.76 -4.61
N PRO A 145 -9.28 4.77 -3.85
CA PRO A 145 -8.38 3.80 -3.25
C PRO A 145 -8.06 2.64 -4.21
N LYS A 146 -6.97 1.93 -3.96
CA LYS A 146 -6.84 0.54 -4.36
C LYS A 146 -7.98 -0.26 -3.66
N PRO A 147 -8.61 -1.23 -4.32
CA PRO A 147 -8.28 -1.87 -5.59
C PRO A 147 -8.93 -1.23 -6.84
N GLU A 148 -9.51 -0.02 -6.77
CA GLU A 148 -10.17 0.59 -7.93
C GLU A 148 -9.18 0.72 -9.11
N ARG A 149 -9.57 0.24 -10.29
CA ARG A 149 -8.75 0.28 -11.51
C ARG A 149 -8.34 1.71 -11.88
N GLU A 150 -9.26 2.63 -11.77
CA GLU A 150 -9.06 4.06 -12.08
C GLU A 150 -8.01 4.71 -11.18
N ALA A 151 -7.84 4.20 -9.96
CA ALA A 151 -6.78 4.66 -9.06
C ALA A 151 -5.40 4.30 -9.60
N PHE A 152 -5.21 3.07 -10.08
CA PHE A 152 -3.97 2.66 -10.75
C PHE A 152 -3.74 3.40 -12.05
N GLU A 153 -4.77 3.59 -12.88
CA GLU A 153 -4.68 4.35 -14.13
C GLU A 153 -4.21 5.79 -13.91
N ALA A 154 -4.67 6.44 -12.83
CA ALA A 154 -4.23 7.78 -12.44
C ALA A 154 -2.73 7.81 -12.12
N ILE A 155 -2.23 6.86 -11.32
CA ILE A 155 -0.81 6.78 -10.96
C ILE A 155 0.05 6.43 -12.19
N ILE A 156 -0.38 5.47 -13.00
CA ILE A 156 0.33 5.08 -14.23
C ILE A 156 0.44 6.28 -15.18
N SER A 157 -0.64 7.03 -15.35
CA SER A 157 -0.65 8.22 -16.21
C SER A 157 0.27 9.32 -15.68
N GLN A 158 0.34 9.50 -14.37
CA GLN A 158 1.18 10.52 -13.73
C GLN A 158 2.66 10.15 -13.74
N ASP A 159 3.01 8.89 -13.47
CA ASP A 159 4.38 8.40 -13.45
C ASP A 159 4.94 8.15 -14.85
N GLY A 160 4.10 7.65 -15.76
CA GLY A 160 4.47 7.35 -17.15
C GLY A 160 5.06 5.96 -17.36
N PHE A 161 4.99 5.05 -16.40
CA PHE A 161 5.48 3.68 -16.60
C PHE A 161 4.49 2.82 -17.41
N HIS A 162 5.01 1.74 -17.99
CA HIS A 162 4.22 0.76 -18.74
C HIS A 162 3.86 -0.42 -17.83
N PRO A 163 2.56 -0.71 -17.58
CA PRO A 163 2.13 -1.80 -16.69
C PRO A 163 2.73 -3.16 -17.06
N GLU A 164 2.76 -3.50 -18.34
CA GLU A 164 3.34 -4.77 -18.84
C GLU A 164 4.85 -4.92 -18.56
N ARG A 165 5.51 -3.85 -18.11
CA ARG A 165 6.91 -3.83 -17.69
C ARG A 165 7.08 -3.46 -16.23
N ALA A 166 6.03 -3.63 -15.44
CA ALA A 166 6.03 -3.32 -14.03
C ALA A 166 5.69 -4.56 -13.19
N ALA A 167 6.12 -4.53 -11.93
CA ALA A 167 5.73 -5.50 -10.91
C ALA A 167 5.13 -4.77 -9.70
N MET A 168 4.03 -5.30 -9.14
CA MET A 168 3.37 -4.80 -7.94
C MET A 168 3.59 -5.75 -6.77
N PHE A 169 4.06 -5.21 -5.64
CA PHE A 169 4.24 -5.89 -4.36
C PHE A 169 3.21 -5.34 -3.37
N GLU A 170 2.37 -6.20 -2.78
CA GLU A 170 1.17 -5.79 -2.04
C GLU A 170 0.79 -6.85 -1.01
N ASP A 171 0.35 -6.44 0.19
CA ASP A 171 -0.09 -7.35 1.25
C ASP A 171 -1.58 -7.73 1.15
N ASP A 172 -2.42 -6.85 0.61
CA ASP A 172 -3.84 -7.15 0.37
C ASP A 172 -4.04 -7.75 -1.02
N ALA A 173 -4.36 -9.03 -1.07
CA ALA A 173 -4.57 -9.77 -2.31
C ALA A 173 -5.58 -9.10 -3.27
N ARG A 174 -6.60 -8.39 -2.76
CA ARG A 174 -7.59 -7.68 -3.57
C ARG A 174 -6.96 -6.57 -4.42
N ASN A 175 -5.93 -5.90 -3.87
CA ASN A 175 -5.24 -4.81 -4.54
C ASN A 175 -4.33 -5.27 -5.69
N LEU A 176 -4.11 -6.58 -5.83
CA LEU A 176 -3.37 -7.17 -6.95
C LEU A 176 -4.23 -7.47 -8.18
N ALA A 177 -5.57 -7.45 -8.05
CA ALA A 177 -6.45 -7.80 -9.17
C ALA A 177 -6.33 -6.81 -10.34
N ALA A 178 -6.46 -5.51 -10.08
CA ALA A 178 -6.35 -4.50 -11.14
C ALA A 178 -4.94 -4.44 -11.78
N PRO A 179 -3.81 -4.45 -11.03
CA PRO A 179 -2.48 -4.60 -11.61
C PRO A 179 -2.32 -5.83 -12.51
N HIS A 180 -2.84 -6.98 -12.10
CA HIS A 180 -2.82 -8.19 -12.90
C HIS A 180 -3.55 -8.02 -14.22
N GLU A 181 -4.78 -7.47 -14.21
CA GLU A 181 -5.56 -7.19 -15.42
C GLU A 181 -4.87 -6.18 -16.35
N MET A 182 -4.03 -5.30 -15.80
CA MET A 182 -3.23 -4.34 -16.56
C MET A 182 -1.94 -4.96 -17.12
N GLY A 183 -1.64 -6.22 -16.81
CA GLY A 183 -0.46 -6.94 -17.29
C GLY A 183 0.77 -6.79 -16.41
N MET A 184 0.65 -6.28 -15.19
CA MET A 184 1.75 -6.23 -14.23
C MET A 184 2.07 -7.64 -13.69
N ALA A 185 3.33 -7.89 -13.38
CA ALA A 185 3.68 -9.01 -12.51
C ALA A 185 3.22 -8.70 -11.08
N THR A 186 2.56 -9.66 -10.43
CA THR A 186 1.96 -9.47 -9.09
C THR A 186 2.62 -10.36 -8.06
N VAL A 187 2.97 -9.78 -6.91
CA VAL A 187 3.61 -10.47 -5.79
C VAL A 187 2.82 -10.15 -4.52
N HIS A 188 2.21 -11.18 -3.95
CA HIS A 188 1.55 -11.08 -2.65
C HIS A 188 2.60 -11.20 -1.53
N VAL A 189 2.70 -10.17 -0.71
CA VAL A 189 3.66 -10.09 0.40
C VAL A 189 2.91 -10.27 1.71
N ALA A 190 2.79 -11.50 2.19
CA ALA A 190 2.02 -11.81 3.39
C ALA A 190 2.55 -13.08 4.08
N PRO A 191 2.32 -13.24 5.40
CA PRO A 191 2.71 -14.45 6.13
C PRO A 191 2.06 -15.73 5.58
N GLU A 192 0.83 -15.62 5.09
CA GLU A 192 0.07 -16.75 4.54
C GLU A 192 -0.25 -16.53 3.06
N GLN A 193 -0.15 -17.60 2.29
CA GLN A 193 -0.49 -17.55 0.87
C GLN A 193 -2.00 -17.57 0.65
N GLU A 194 -2.52 -16.60 -0.07
CA GLU A 194 -3.88 -16.60 -0.60
C GLU A 194 -3.85 -17.06 -2.06
N PRO A 195 -4.44 -18.24 -2.40
CA PRO A 195 -4.48 -18.69 -3.78
C PRO A 195 -5.53 -17.89 -4.58
N ALA A 196 -5.07 -17.16 -5.59
CA ALA A 196 -5.93 -16.44 -6.53
C ALA A 196 -5.24 -16.32 -7.90
N ASP A 197 -6.02 -16.32 -8.98
CA ASP A 197 -5.50 -16.28 -10.35
C ASP A 197 -4.70 -14.99 -10.65
N HIS A 198 -4.98 -13.93 -9.93
CA HIS A 198 -4.30 -12.64 -10.08
C HIS A 198 -3.02 -12.50 -9.22
N ILE A 199 -2.58 -13.56 -8.55
CA ILE A 199 -1.34 -13.59 -7.76
C ILE A 199 -0.34 -14.51 -8.48
N HIS A 200 0.69 -13.91 -9.11
CA HIS A 200 1.72 -14.68 -9.80
C HIS A 200 2.75 -15.30 -8.84
N HIS A 201 3.07 -14.56 -7.75
CA HIS A 201 4.05 -14.99 -6.75
C HIS A 201 3.58 -14.62 -5.35
N HIS A 202 4.11 -15.35 -4.35
CA HIS A 202 3.90 -15.08 -2.94
C HIS A 202 5.24 -15.09 -2.21
N THR A 203 5.37 -14.25 -1.18
CA THR A 203 6.49 -14.27 -0.24
C THR A 203 6.06 -13.73 1.13
N ASP A 204 6.61 -14.32 2.18
CA ASP A 204 6.61 -13.80 3.56
C ASP A 204 7.92 -13.05 3.91
N ASP A 205 8.90 -13.08 2.97
CA ASP A 205 10.21 -12.45 3.08
C ASP A 205 10.47 -11.59 1.83
N LEU A 206 10.12 -10.31 1.89
CA LEU A 206 10.30 -9.40 0.76
C LEU A 206 11.78 -9.21 0.42
N ALA A 207 12.65 -9.00 1.42
CA ALA A 207 14.07 -8.76 1.19
C ALA A 207 14.74 -9.96 0.49
N GLY A 208 14.51 -11.17 1.00
CA GLY A 208 15.02 -12.39 0.39
C GLY A 208 14.39 -12.68 -0.97
N PHE A 209 13.13 -12.31 -1.20
CA PHE A 209 12.50 -12.45 -2.53
C PHE A 209 13.20 -11.53 -3.53
N LEU A 210 13.35 -10.24 -3.23
CA LEU A 210 13.98 -9.25 -4.11
C LEU A 210 15.44 -9.61 -4.41
N ALA A 211 16.19 -10.09 -3.42
CA ALA A 211 17.59 -10.52 -3.59
C ALA A 211 17.75 -11.66 -4.61
N ARG A 212 16.69 -12.47 -4.85
CA ARG A 212 16.70 -13.53 -5.86
C ARG A 212 16.38 -13.05 -7.28
N LEU A 213 15.98 -11.78 -7.45
CA LEU A 213 15.64 -11.17 -8.73
C LEU A 213 16.84 -10.53 -9.44
N VAL A 214 17.90 -10.23 -8.69
CA VAL A 214 19.11 -9.53 -9.18
C VAL A 214 20.31 -10.45 -9.37
#